data_89114021a7deebc7de5b41b424ab9609
#
_entry.id   89114021a7deebc7de5b41b424ab9609
#
_cell.length_a   1.000
_cell.length_b   1.000
_cell.length_c   1.000
_cell.angle_alpha   90.00
_cell.angle_beta   90.00
_cell.angle_gamma   90.00
#
_symmetry.space_group_name_H-M   'P 1'
#
loop_
_entity.id
_entity.type
_entity.pdbx_description
1 polymer ?
#
loop_
_entity_poly.entity_id
_entity_poly.type
_entity_poly.pdbx_seq_one_letter_code
_entity_poly.pdbx_strand_id
1 'polypeptide(L)'
;MKTTISSKGIRHSLGIPGTGWSYQTPLKKWNDNNQAPNIGNNSQEQKNTTENDYQKLEFSFLKKLICPKEEMALAQGIQACLLQDYSEAELYLNQALCYVDGAFTLGVIYLNEGRYTEAEMQLAKAEQTPESIGEFYRKYDLGMKMHIEITPYYAVDYEANAMASYIAHVKAFQQLNRHADACRLLLALYKAMPQNLDVMIFLAEIVLEKEPGNQQWMNAIINMTNNLQNDSYAHAVLLLSKAEAFDNIGMTEVAITTLTSVLSKKKDRPLDFLLEAQYQRGVLFLKIGKKTQAKKDLNAVFAINPGYANVNQLLGQL
;
A
#
# COMPACT_ATOMS: atom_id res chain seq x y z
N MET A 1 -10.55 9.62 -4.84
CA MET A 1 -9.46 10.61 -4.66
C MET A 1 -9.02 10.59 -3.21
N LYS A 2 -7.73 10.31 -2.95
CA LYS A 2 -7.16 10.32 -1.60
C LYS A 2 -6.32 11.58 -1.44
N THR A 3 -6.55 12.34 -0.38
CA THR A 3 -5.76 13.53 -0.07
C THR A 3 -4.86 13.21 1.11
N THR A 4 -3.54 13.29 0.90
CA THR A 4 -2.56 13.15 1.98
C THR A 4 -2.10 14.54 2.41
N ILE A 5 -2.37 14.89 3.66
CA ILE A 5 -1.96 16.15 4.28
C ILE A 5 -0.76 15.86 5.18
N SER A 6 0.35 16.54 4.94
CA SER A 6 1.57 16.44 5.75
C SER A 6 2.02 17.81 6.22
N SER A 7 2.96 17.85 7.15
CA SER A 7 3.59 19.12 7.57
C SER A 7 4.36 19.85 6.46
N LYS A 8 4.66 19.14 5.38
CA LYS A 8 5.38 19.70 4.20
C LYS A 8 4.44 20.21 3.12
N GLY A 9 3.14 19.87 3.19
CA GLY A 9 2.16 20.29 2.21
C GLY A 9 1.06 19.24 1.99
N ILE A 10 0.27 19.47 0.95
CA ILE A 10 -0.84 18.60 0.54
C ILE A 10 -0.44 17.87 -0.73
N ARG A 11 -0.70 16.57 -0.79
CA ARG A 11 -0.60 15.76 -2.00
C ARG A 11 -1.94 15.07 -2.23
N HIS A 12 -2.39 15.07 -3.46
CA HIS A 12 -3.56 14.29 -3.85
C HIS A 12 -3.09 13.08 -4.66
N SER A 13 -3.66 11.93 -4.38
CA SER A 13 -3.56 10.76 -5.24
C SER A 13 -4.95 10.44 -5.79
N LEU A 14 -5.01 10.22 -7.08
CA LEU A 14 -6.20 9.72 -7.74
C LEU A 14 -5.91 8.28 -8.15
N GLY A 15 -6.50 7.33 -7.42
CA GLY A 15 -6.56 5.95 -7.90
C GLY A 15 -7.46 5.89 -9.12
N ILE A 16 -7.04 5.17 -10.14
CA ILE A 16 -7.91 4.83 -11.26
C ILE A 16 -8.79 3.67 -10.75
N PRO A 17 -10.10 3.86 -10.53
CA PRO A 17 -10.94 2.82 -9.95
C PRO A 17 -10.84 1.51 -10.72
N GLY A 18 -10.71 0.39 -10.01
CA GLY A 18 -10.64 -0.93 -10.61
C GLY A 18 -9.27 -1.36 -11.18
N THR A 19 -8.26 -0.49 -11.24
CA THR A 19 -6.94 -0.84 -11.81
C THR A 19 -5.82 -0.98 -10.81
N GLY A 20 -5.98 -0.44 -9.58
CA GLY A 20 -4.87 -0.27 -8.64
C GLY A 20 -3.81 0.74 -9.06
N TRP A 21 -3.96 1.35 -10.22
CA TRP A 21 -3.09 2.43 -10.66
C TRP A 21 -3.51 3.76 -10.04
N SER A 22 -2.53 4.59 -9.72
CA SER A 22 -2.78 5.94 -9.20
C SER A 22 -1.84 6.96 -9.82
N TYR A 23 -2.32 8.20 -9.92
CA TYR A 23 -1.51 9.39 -10.18
C TYR A 23 -1.32 10.16 -8.89
N GLN A 24 -0.08 10.57 -8.63
CA GLN A 24 0.21 11.46 -7.53
C GLN A 24 0.53 12.86 -8.05
N THR A 25 -0.14 13.86 -7.48
CA THR A 25 0.27 15.24 -7.74
C THR A 25 1.60 15.54 -7.03
N PRO A 26 2.43 16.44 -7.57
CA PRO A 26 3.55 17.00 -6.85
C PRO A 26 3.13 17.55 -5.49
N LEU A 27 3.99 17.42 -4.47
CA LEU A 27 3.70 17.95 -3.14
C LEU A 27 3.54 19.48 -3.21
N LYS A 28 2.32 19.98 -3.01
CA LYS A 28 2.07 21.42 -2.83
C LYS A 28 2.51 21.80 -1.42
N LYS A 29 3.62 22.54 -1.32
CA LYS A 29 4.12 23.06 -0.04
C LYS A 29 3.13 24.10 0.52
N TRP A 30 3.05 24.17 1.86
CA TRP A 30 2.32 25.25 2.52
C TRP A 30 2.93 26.59 2.18
N ASN A 31 2.10 27.60 1.90
CA ASN A 31 2.57 28.97 1.80
C ASN A 31 2.98 29.48 3.20
N ASP A 32 3.95 30.38 3.25
CA ASP A 32 4.49 30.94 4.51
C ASP A 32 3.43 31.56 5.43
N ASN A 33 2.22 31.81 4.94
CA ASN A 33 1.08 32.37 5.70
C ASN A 33 0.13 31.32 6.31
N ASN A 34 0.51 30.02 6.38
CA ASN A 34 -0.30 28.94 6.95
C ASN A 34 -1.73 28.79 6.39
N GLN A 35 -2.02 29.32 5.21
CA GLN A 35 -3.30 29.09 4.55
C GLN A 35 -3.27 27.81 3.70
N ALA A 36 -4.34 27.00 3.83
CA ALA A 36 -4.50 25.81 3.00
C ALA A 36 -4.47 26.18 1.51
N PRO A 37 -3.70 25.50 0.67
CA PRO A 37 -3.70 25.76 -0.77
C PRO A 37 -5.10 25.58 -1.36
N ASN A 38 -5.47 26.47 -2.27
CA ASN A 38 -6.78 26.49 -2.88
C ASN A 38 -7.04 25.17 -3.65
N ILE A 39 -8.06 24.40 -3.26
CA ILE A 39 -8.34 23.03 -3.71
C ILE A 39 -8.91 23.00 -5.16
N GLY A 40 -9.23 24.16 -5.73
CA GLY A 40 -9.96 24.28 -7.00
C GLY A 40 -9.22 23.79 -8.27
N ASN A 41 -7.89 23.66 -8.26
CA ASN A 41 -7.11 23.39 -9.48
C ASN A 41 -6.69 21.93 -9.70
N ASN A 42 -7.00 21.02 -8.76
CA ASN A 42 -6.44 19.66 -8.81
C ASN A 42 -7.07 18.73 -9.86
N SER A 43 -8.34 18.96 -10.20
CA SER A 43 -9.01 18.18 -11.25
C SER A 43 -8.45 18.46 -12.65
N GLN A 44 -7.87 19.65 -12.86
CA GLN A 44 -7.24 20.02 -14.13
C GLN A 44 -5.82 19.46 -14.26
N GLU A 45 -5.02 19.46 -13.19
CA GLU A 45 -3.65 18.88 -13.23
C GLU A 45 -3.67 17.36 -13.44
N GLN A 46 -4.68 16.67 -12.89
CA GLN A 46 -4.83 15.22 -13.05
C GLN A 46 -5.31 14.83 -14.45
N LYS A 47 -6.28 15.56 -15.00
CA LYS A 47 -6.65 15.41 -16.41
C LYS A 47 -5.44 15.63 -17.33
N ASN A 48 -4.62 16.61 -17.04
CA ASN A 48 -3.44 16.92 -17.84
C ASN A 48 -2.39 15.81 -17.80
N THR A 49 -2.20 15.12 -16.67
CA THR A 49 -1.22 14.02 -16.57
C THR A 49 -1.69 12.76 -17.29
N THR A 50 -2.96 12.39 -17.12
CA THR A 50 -3.56 11.24 -17.84
C THR A 50 -3.60 11.51 -19.34
N GLU A 51 -3.99 12.72 -19.74
CA GLU A 51 -4.02 13.14 -21.14
C GLU A 51 -2.62 13.19 -21.75
N ASN A 52 -1.61 13.65 -21.01
CA ASN A 52 -0.22 13.65 -21.44
C ASN A 52 0.32 12.21 -21.63
N ASP A 53 0.09 11.31 -20.69
CA ASP A 53 0.52 9.91 -20.83
C ASP A 53 -0.23 9.19 -21.96
N TYR A 54 -1.52 9.50 -22.16
CA TYR A 54 -2.27 9.02 -23.31
C TYR A 54 -1.65 9.49 -24.64
N GLN A 55 -1.32 10.77 -24.76
CA GLN A 55 -0.70 11.34 -25.96
C GLN A 55 0.69 10.75 -26.28
N LYS A 56 1.49 10.44 -25.24
CA LYS A 56 2.78 9.75 -25.41
C LYS A 56 2.66 8.40 -26.09
N LEU A 57 1.51 7.74 -25.97
CA LEU A 57 1.20 6.46 -26.56
C LEU A 57 0.48 6.58 -27.92
N GLU A 58 0.16 7.78 -28.41
CA GLU A 58 -0.34 8.00 -29.77
C GLU A 58 0.80 7.89 -30.78
N PHE A 59 0.77 6.81 -31.56
CA PHE A 59 1.78 6.57 -32.56
C PHE A 59 1.47 7.34 -33.86
N SER A 60 2.42 8.12 -34.37
CA SER A 60 2.34 8.74 -35.67
C SER A 60 2.24 7.67 -36.77
N PHE A 61 1.75 8.04 -37.95
CA PHE A 61 1.61 7.12 -39.10
C PHE A 61 2.93 6.37 -39.41
N LEU A 62 4.05 7.07 -39.44
CA LEU A 62 5.37 6.47 -39.69
C LEU A 62 5.76 5.48 -38.57
N LYS A 63 5.50 5.83 -37.31
CA LYS A 63 5.79 4.97 -36.17
C LYS A 63 4.94 3.70 -36.20
N LYS A 64 3.67 3.78 -36.63
CA LYS A 64 2.80 2.61 -36.81
C LYS A 64 3.30 1.63 -37.88
N LEU A 65 4.03 2.10 -38.90
CA LEU A 65 4.58 1.25 -39.94
C LEU A 65 5.80 0.43 -39.50
N ILE A 66 6.56 0.92 -38.54
CA ILE A 66 7.83 0.30 -38.08
C ILE A 66 7.72 -0.35 -36.70
N CYS A 67 6.69 -0.03 -35.93
CA CYS A 67 6.49 -0.57 -34.58
C CYS A 67 5.94 -2.00 -34.66
N PRO A 68 6.45 -2.95 -33.87
CA PRO A 68 5.85 -4.29 -33.76
C PRO A 68 4.37 -4.22 -33.39
N LYS A 69 3.57 -5.13 -33.92
CA LYS A 69 2.12 -5.16 -33.65
C LYS A 69 1.82 -5.38 -32.17
N GLU A 70 2.60 -6.19 -31.53
CA GLU A 70 2.49 -6.52 -30.12
C GLU A 70 2.83 -5.30 -29.23
N GLU A 71 3.80 -4.48 -29.65
CA GLU A 71 4.12 -3.23 -28.96
C GLU A 71 3.00 -2.20 -29.13
N MET A 72 2.39 -2.14 -30.32
CA MET A 72 1.21 -1.29 -30.54
C MET A 72 0.03 -1.77 -29.68
N ALA A 73 -0.18 -3.07 -29.59
CA ALA A 73 -1.23 -3.65 -28.74
C ALA A 73 -0.98 -3.30 -27.27
N LEU A 74 0.28 -3.36 -26.80
CA LEU A 74 0.63 -2.94 -25.44
C LEU A 74 0.30 -1.46 -25.20
N ALA A 75 0.66 -0.59 -26.14
CA ALA A 75 0.33 0.83 -26.06
C ALA A 75 -1.19 1.06 -25.99
N GLN A 76 -1.96 0.41 -26.86
CA GLN A 76 -3.42 0.49 -26.89
C GLN A 76 -4.06 -0.04 -25.61
N GLY A 77 -3.55 -1.16 -25.09
CA GLY A 77 -4.01 -1.71 -23.82
C GLY A 77 -3.78 -0.77 -22.64
N ILE A 78 -2.61 -0.12 -22.57
CA ILE A 78 -2.33 0.87 -21.54
C ILE A 78 -3.18 2.14 -21.74
N GLN A 79 -3.40 2.58 -22.99
CA GLN A 79 -4.32 3.69 -23.28
C GLN A 79 -5.74 3.40 -22.80
N ALA A 80 -6.24 2.18 -23.06
CA ALA A 80 -7.55 1.75 -22.56
C ALA A 80 -7.60 1.74 -21.03
N CYS A 81 -6.53 1.32 -20.34
CA CYS A 81 -6.42 1.46 -18.88
C CYS A 81 -6.55 2.92 -18.41
N LEU A 82 -5.89 3.86 -19.09
CA LEU A 82 -5.97 5.28 -18.78
C LEU A 82 -7.40 5.83 -18.94
N LEU A 83 -8.16 5.28 -19.89
CA LEU A 83 -9.57 5.60 -20.14
C LEU A 83 -10.55 4.81 -19.27
N GLN A 84 -10.04 3.88 -18.45
CA GLN A 84 -10.83 2.98 -17.59
C GLN A 84 -11.71 1.98 -18.40
N ASP A 85 -11.37 1.72 -19.64
CA ASP A 85 -11.98 0.65 -20.46
C ASP A 85 -11.18 -0.64 -20.30
N TYR A 86 -11.49 -1.38 -19.22
CA TYR A 86 -10.73 -2.59 -18.87
C TYR A 86 -11.02 -3.76 -19.81
N SER A 87 -12.20 -3.79 -20.43
CA SER A 87 -12.54 -4.80 -21.43
C SER A 87 -11.68 -4.62 -22.69
N GLU A 88 -11.52 -3.39 -23.15
CA GLU A 88 -10.65 -3.06 -24.27
C GLU A 88 -9.17 -3.25 -23.89
N ALA A 89 -8.78 -2.85 -22.67
CA ALA A 89 -7.44 -3.07 -22.13
C ALA A 89 -7.06 -4.55 -22.14
N GLU A 90 -7.93 -5.42 -21.63
CA GLU A 90 -7.72 -6.87 -21.61
C GLU A 90 -7.56 -7.45 -23.03
N LEU A 91 -8.39 -6.99 -23.99
CA LEU A 91 -8.31 -7.43 -25.38
C LEU A 91 -6.94 -7.16 -26.00
N TYR A 92 -6.42 -5.94 -25.83
CA TYR A 92 -5.13 -5.55 -26.39
C TYR A 92 -3.95 -6.14 -25.63
N LEU A 93 -3.99 -6.15 -24.29
CA LEU A 93 -2.91 -6.68 -23.48
C LEU A 93 -2.71 -8.18 -23.69
N ASN A 94 -3.78 -8.94 -23.95
CA ASN A 94 -3.67 -10.35 -24.33
C ASN A 94 -2.92 -10.57 -25.63
N GLN A 95 -2.91 -9.59 -26.56
CA GLN A 95 -2.12 -9.65 -27.78
C GLN A 95 -0.66 -9.26 -27.54
N ALA A 96 -0.35 -8.66 -26.39
CA ALA A 96 0.96 -8.16 -26.03
C ALA A 96 1.69 -9.00 -24.95
N LEU A 97 1.27 -10.24 -24.71
CA LEU A 97 1.82 -11.12 -23.67
C LEU A 97 3.26 -11.61 -23.94
N CYS A 98 3.83 -11.31 -25.12
CA CYS A 98 5.27 -11.45 -25.37
C CYS A 98 6.10 -10.36 -24.70
N TYR A 99 5.47 -9.23 -24.34
CA TYR A 99 6.06 -8.20 -23.47
C TYR A 99 5.72 -8.49 -22.01
N VAL A 100 6.72 -8.44 -21.17
CA VAL A 100 6.56 -8.66 -19.71
C VAL A 100 5.60 -7.65 -19.10
N ASP A 101 5.65 -6.40 -19.55
CA ASP A 101 4.75 -5.34 -19.11
C ASP A 101 3.29 -5.59 -19.48
N GLY A 102 3.00 -6.35 -20.54
CA GLY A 102 1.66 -6.79 -20.89
C GLY A 102 1.09 -7.75 -19.83
N ALA A 103 1.86 -8.77 -19.48
CA ALA A 103 1.48 -9.71 -18.42
C ALA A 103 1.38 -9.02 -17.04
N PHE A 104 2.34 -8.16 -16.70
CA PHE A 104 2.32 -7.39 -15.45
C PHE A 104 1.06 -6.52 -15.36
N THR A 105 0.75 -5.75 -16.41
CA THR A 105 -0.42 -4.86 -16.43
C THR A 105 -1.73 -5.64 -16.31
N LEU A 106 -1.87 -6.75 -17.04
CA LEU A 106 -3.03 -7.65 -16.91
C LEU A 106 -3.14 -8.22 -15.49
N GLY A 107 -2.05 -8.66 -14.90
CA GLY A 107 -2.04 -9.17 -13.53
C GLY A 107 -2.56 -8.13 -12.53
N VAL A 108 -2.17 -6.86 -12.69
CA VAL A 108 -2.66 -5.76 -11.85
C VAL A 108 -4.14 -5.48 -12.10
N ILE A 109 -4.62 -5.49 -13.35
CA ILE A 109 -6.04 -5.32 -13.68
C ILE A 109 -6.87 -6.43 -13.03
N TYR A 110 -6.50 -7.69 -13.24
CA TYR A 110 -7.22 -8.83 -12.67
C TYR A 110 -7.25 -8.83 -11.14
N LEU A 111 -6.14 -8.43 -10.50
CA LEU A 111 -6.09 -8.27 -9.05
C LEU A 111 -7.17 -7.29 -8.55
N ASN A 112 -7.35 -6.16 -9.25
CA ASN A 112 -8.31 -5.12 -8.85
C ASN A 112 -9.76 -5.47 -9.21
N GLU A 113 -9.96 -6.29 -10.24
CA GLU A 113 -11.27 -6.84 -10.59
C GLU A 113 -11.69 -8.02 -9.69
N GLY A 114 -10.83 -8.46 -8.76
CA GLY A 114 -11.10 -9.62 -7.92
C GLY A 114 -10.89 -10.97 -8.63
N ARG A 115 -10.30 -10.98 -9.80
CA ARG A 115 -9.96 -12.17 -10.60
C ARG A 115 -8.58 -12.68 -10.16
N TYR A 116 -8.49 -13.11 -8.91
CA TYR A 116 -7.21 -13.37 -8.24
C TYR A 116 -6.42 -14.54 -8.84
N THR A 117 -7.09 -15.55 -9.38
CA THR A 117 -6.42 -16.69 -10.04
C THR A 117 -5.74 -16.25 -11.34
N GLU A 118 -6.44 -15.44 -12.15
CA GLU A 118 -5.88 -14.90 -13.38
C GLU A 118 -4.78 -13.87 -13.07
N ALA A 119 -4.94 -13.08 -12.00
CA ALA A 119 -3.91 -12.16 -11.54
C ALA A 119 -2.62 -12.90 -11.17
N GLU A 120 -2.71 -13.95 -10.36
CA GLU A 120 -1.57 -14.79 -9.96
C GLU A 120 -0.86 -15.36 -11.19
N MET A 121 -1.61 -15.92 -12.14
CA MET A 121 -1.03 -16.51 -13.35
C MET A 121 -0.26 -15.48 -14.19
N GLN A 122 -0.80 -14.27 -14.38
CA GLN A 122 -0.14 -13.23 -15.19
C GLN A 122 1.06 -12.62 -14.46
N LEU A 123 0.97 -12.40 -13.15
CA LEU A 123 2.09 -11.91 -12.34
C LEU A 123 3.23 -12.94 -12.31
N ALA A 124 2.92 -14.22 -12.11
CA ALA A 124 3.93 -15.29 -12.17
C ALA A 124 4.62 -15.37 -13.54
N LYS A 125 3.89 -15.07 -14.64
CA LYS A 125 4.47 -14.99 -15.97
C LYS A 125 5.41 -13.78 -16.10
N ALA A 126 5.03 -12.61 -15.60
CA ALA A 126 5.86 -11.42 -15.64
C ALA A 126 7.15 -11.61 -14.82
N GLU A 127 7.07 -12.34 -13.72
CA GLU A 127 8.21 -12.62 -12.82
C GLU A 127 9.22 -13.63 -13.35
N GLN A 128 9.02 -14.19 -14.55
CA GLN A 128 10.05 -15.00 -15.23
C GLN A 128 11.24 -14.15 -15.69
N THR A 129 11.02 -12.86 -15.98
CA THR A 129 12.06 -11.88 -16.33
C THR A 129 11.81 -10.56 -15.60
N PRO A 130 11.97 -10.54 -14.26
CA PRO A 130 11.53 -9.44 -13.42
C PRO A 130 12.27 -8.12 -13.70
N GLU A 131 13.50 -8.19 -14.20
CA GLU A 131 14.30 -7.03 -14.60
C GLU A 131 13.69 -6.23 -15.78
N SER A 132 12.91 -6.91 -16.63
CA SER A 132 12.25 -6.27 -17.79
C SER A 132 10.92 -5.60 -17.43
N ILE A 133 10.38 -5.83 -16.22
CA ILE A 133 9.16 -5.16 -15.78
C ILE A 133 9.40 -3.64 -15.72
N GLY A 134 8.53 -2.89 -16.38
CA GLY A 134 8.60 -1.43 -16.45
C GLY A 134 9.42 -0.89 -17.62
N GLU A 135 10.00 -1.73 -18.48
CA GLU A 135 10.78 -1.25 -19.64
C GLU A 135 9.91 -0.42 -20.60
N PHE A 136 8.70 -0.89 -20.91
CA PHE A 136 7.77 -0.15 -21.75
C PHE A 136 7.36 1.17 -21.11
N TYR A 137 7.08 1.18 -19.81
CA TYR A 137 6.71 2.37 -19.07
C TYR A 137 7.83 3.41 -19.08
N ARG A 138 9.07 2.99 -18.87
CA ARG A 138 10.26 3.85 -18.96
C ARG A 138 10.52 4.35 -20.39
N LYS A 139 10.35 3.46 -21.39
CA LYS A 139 10.53 3.81 -22.82
C LYS A 139 9.64 4.95 -23.27
N TYR A 140 8.42 5.01 -22.75
CA TYR A 140 7.42 6.02 -23.09
C TYR A 140 7.26 7.09 -22.01
N ASP A 141 8.10 7.09 -20.98
CA ASP A 141 8.08 8.05 -19.87
C ASP A 141 6.67 8.17 -19.24
N LEU A 142 6.05 7.03 -18.94
CA LEU A 142 4.71 6.98 -18.34
C LEU A 142 4.79 7.14 -16.84
N GLY A 143 3.99 8.05 -16.28
CA GLY A 143 3.95 8.38 -14.86
C GLY A 143 3.01 7.52 -14.02
N MET A 144 2.46 6.45 -14.58
CA MET A 144 1.51 5.57 -13.88
C MET A 144 2.18 4.85 -12.72
N LYS A 145 1.47 4.79 -11.58
CA LYS A 145 1.91 4.07 -10.37
C LYS A 145 0.82 3.13 -9.88
N MET A 146 1.23 1.95 -9.47
CA MET A 146 0.36 0.99 -8.81
C MET A 146 0.21 1.36 -7.33
N HIS A 147 -1.03 1.54 -6.88
CA HIS A 147 -1.36 1.79 -5.47
C HIS A 147 -1.74 0.48 -4.80
N ILE A 148 -1.03 0.10 -3.73
CA ILE A 148 -1.31 -1.12 -2.97
C ILE A 148 -1.55 -0.78 -1.51
N GLU A 149 -2.71 -1.17 -1.00
CA GLU A 149 -3.00 -1.14 0.44
C GLU A 149 -2.43 -2.40 1.09
N ILE A 150 -1.39 -2.24 1.90
CA ILE A 150 -0.74 -3.33 2.63
C ILE A 150 -1.47 -3.59 3.94
N THR A 151 -1.72 -2.53 4.73
CA THR A 151 -2.54 -2.57 5.94
C THR A 151 -3.70 -1.57 5.83
N PRO A 152 -4.71 -1.59 6.72
CA PRO A 152 -5.79 -0.59 6.70
C PRO A 152 -5.31 0.87 6.77
N TYR A 153 -4.10 1.10 7.26
CA TYR A 153 -3.53 2.44 7.43
C TYR A 153 -2.33 2.71 6.53
N TYR A 154 -1.71 1.68 5.94
CA TYR A 154 -0.48 1.82 5.18
C TYR A 154 -0.64 1.33 3.75
N ALA A 155 -0.40 2.22 2.82
CA ALA A 155 -0.41 1.93 1.40
C ALA A 155 0.85 2.50 0.73
N VAL A 156 1.25 1.89 -0.36
CA VAL A 156 2.44 2.25 -1.14
C VAL A 156 2.07 2.47 -2.60
N ASP A 157 2.85 3.33 -3.26
CA ASP A 157 2.71 3.60 -4.68
C ASP A 157 4.00 3.19 -5.38
N TYR A 158 3.94 2.15 -6.18
CA TYR A 158 5.06 1.64 -6.97
C TYR A 158 4.95 2.05 -8.43
N GLU A 159 6.06 2.47 -9.02
CA GLU A 159 6.24 2.46 -10.47
C GLU A 159 6.29 1.00 -10.95
N ALA A 160 5.98 0.78 -12.24
CA ALA A 160 6.07 -0.54 -12.83
C ALA A 160 7.53 -1.06 -12.74
N ASN A 161 7.76 -2.06 -11.92
CA ASN A 161 9.04 -2.73 -11.69
C ASN A 161 8.84 -4.08 -11.00
N ALA A 162 9.90 -4.84 -10.83
CA ALA A 162 9.86 -6.16 -10.19
C ALA A 162 9.22 -6.13 -8.79
N MET A 163 9.54 -5.11 -7.97
CA MET A 163 8.96 -5.01 -6.62
C MET A 163 7.45 -4.82 -6.66
N ALA A 164 6.95 -3.98 -7.58
CA ALA A 164 5.52 -3.80 -7.79
C ALA A 164 4.81 -5.12 -8.12
N SER A 165 5.43 -5.95 -9.00
CA SER A 165 4.90 -7.28 -9.34
C SER A 165 4.87 -8.22 -8.14
N TYR A 166 5.98 -8.33 -7.41
CA TYR A 166 6.05 -9.20 -6.23
C TYR A 166 5.02 -8.83 -5.17
N ILE A 167 4.86 -7.53 -4.88
CA ILE A 167 3.87 -7.06 -3.89
C ILE A 167 2.43 -7.30 -4.38
N ALA A 168 2.15 -7.11 -5.68
CA ALA A 168 0.87 -7.46 -6.29
C ALA A 168 0.60 -8.98 -6.19
N HIS A 169 1.63 -9.80 -6.42
CA HIS A 169 1.52 -11.26 -6.33
C HIS A 169 1.26 -11.73 -4.89
N VAL A 170 1.94 -11.16 -3.90
CA VAL A 170 1.64 -11.39 -2.48
C VAL A 170 0.17 -11.06 -2.18
N LYS A 171 -0.34 -9.94 -2.72
CA LYS A 171 -1.75 -9.56 -2.55
C LYS A 171 -2.69 -10.56 -3.19
N ALA A 172 -2.37 -11.07 -4.39
CA ALA A 172 -3.14 -12.13 -5.03
C ALA A 172 -3.17 -13.41 -4.18
N PHE A 173 -2.02 -13.85 -3.65
CA PHE A 173 -1.96 -14.99 -2.74
C PHE A 173 -2.79 -14.79 -1.47
N GLN A 174 -2.75 -13.59 -0.88
CA GLN A 174 -3.55 -13.25 0.29
C GLN A 174 -5.06 -13.40 -0.02
N GLN A 175 -5.52 -12.88 -1.15
CA GLN A 175 -6.92 -12.96 -1.56
C GLN A 175 -7.37 -14.39 -1.92
N LEU A 176 -6.44 -15.20 -2.41
CA LEU A 176 -6.66 -16.65 -2.66
C LEU A 176 -6.56 -17.50 -1.38
N ASN A 177 -6.38 -16.91 -0.19
CA ASN A 177 -6.10 -17.60 1.07
C ASN A 177 -4.85 -18.51 1.03
N ARG A 178 -3.92 -18.25 0.11
CA ARG A 178 -2.63 -18.96 -0.02
C ARG A 178 -1.54 -18.29 0.81
N HIS A 179 -1.79 -18.16 2.13
CA HIS A 179 -0.92 -17.42 3.05
C HIS A 179 0.50 -17.97 3.13
N ALA A 180 0.66 -19.30 3.01
CA ALA A 180 1.99 -19.93 2.99
C ALA A 180 2.83 -19.49 1.78
N ASP A 181 2.21 -19.31 0.60
CA ASP A 181 2.88 -18.83 -0.60
C ASP A 181 3.23 -17.35 -0.47
N ALA A 182 2.31 -16.54 0.06
CA ALA A 182 2.55 -15.13 0.37
C ALA A 182 3.74 -14.95 1.33
N CYS A 183 3.76 -15.69 2.45
CA CYS A 183 4.88 -15.65 3.41
C CYS A 183 6.18 -16.13 2.78
N ARG A 184 6.16 -17.18 1.94
CA ARG A 184 7.36 -17.68 1.25
C ARG A 184 7.98 -16.61 0.36
N LEU A 185 7.16 -15.92 -0.45
CA LEU A 185 7.62 -14.85 -1.32
C LEU A 185 8.15 -13.66 -0.50
N LEU A 186 7.42 -13.21 0.52
CA LEU A 186 7.86 -12.13 1.40
C LEU A 186 9.16 -12.46 2.15
N LEU A 187 9.35 -13.70 2.61
CA LEU A 187 10.60 -14.12 3.23
C LEU A 187 11.77 -14.12 2.25
N ALA A 188 11.54 -14.51 0.99
CA ALA A 188 12.56 -14.43 -0.05
C ALA A 188 12.94 -12.95 -0.32
N LEU A 189 11.96 -12.07 -0.42
CA LEU A 189 12.18 -10.63 -0.57
C LEU A 189 12.88 -10.03 0.64
N TYR A 190 12.48 -10.39 1.85
CA TYR A 190 13.13 -9.93 3.08
C TYR A 190 14.60 -10.37 3.16
N LYS A 191 14.91 -11.60 2.77
CA LYS A 191 16.31 -12.08 2.71
C LYS A 191 17.15 -11.30 1.70
N ALA A 192 16.57 -10.95 0.55
CA ALA A 192 17.24 -10.18 -0.48
C ALA A 192 17.38 -8.68 -0.08
N MET A 193 16.39 -8.15 0.61
CA MET A 193 16.30 -6.73 0.96
C MET A 193 15.83 -6.54 2.41
N PRO A 194 16.66 -6.83 3.42
CA PRO A 194 16.26 -6.85 4.83
C PRO A 194 15.93 -5.46 5.40
N GLN A 195 16.23 -4.38 4.67
CA GLN A 195 15.90 -3.00 5.04
C GLN A 195 14.65 -2.47 4.34
N ASN A 196 13.98 -3.27 3.51
CA ASN A 196 12.77 -2.84 2.82
C ASN A 196 11.59 -2.85 3.80
N LEU A 197 11.14 -1.67 4.20
CA LEU A 197 10.09 -1.50 5.21
C LEU A 197 8.73 -2.01 4.70
N ASP A 198 8.43 -1.90 3.40
CA ASP A 198 7.15 -2.34 2.84
C ASP A 198 7.02 -3.87 2.91
N VAL A 199 8.11 -4.58 2.59
CA VAL A 199 8.19 -6.04 2.72
C VAL A 199 8.03 -6.47 4.18
N MET A 200 8.70 -5.77 5.11
CA MET A 200 8.60 -6.04 6.55
C MET A 200 7.16 -5.81 7.06
N ILE A 201 6.52 -4.71 6.65
CA ILE A 201 5.15 -4.38 7.04
C ILE A 201 4.19 -5.46 6.52
N PHE A 202 4.32 -5.85 5.25
CA PHE A 202 3.42 -6.84 4.67
C PHE A 202 3.59 -8.22 5.30
N LEU A 203 4.84 -8.63 5.58
CA LEU A 203 5.10 -9.88 6.28
C LEU A 203 4.50 -9.87 7.70
N ALA A 204 4.70 -8.78 8.45
CA ALA A 204 4.13 -8.63 9.78
C ALA A 204 2.59 -8.68 9.74
N GLU A 205 1.95 -7.98 8.81
CA GLU A 205 0.49 -7.96 8.65
C GLU A 205 -0.09 -9.36 8.45
N ILE A 206 0.43 -10.12 7.45
CA ILE A 206 -0.06 -11.47 7.16
C ILE A 206 0.15 -12.41 8.35
N VAL A 207 1.30 -12.33 9.01
CA VAL A 207 1.64 -13.20 10.13
C VAL A 207 0.76 -12.89 11.35
N LEU A 208 0.56 -11.62 11.69
CA LEU A 208 -0.29 -11.21 12.81
C LEU A 208 -1.75 -11.58 12.58
N GLU A 209 -2.23 -11.47 11.35
CA GLU A 209 -3.61 -11.84 11.01
C GLU A 209 -3.84 -13.37 11.07
N LYS A 210 -2.90 -14.18 10.56
CA LYS A 210 -3.12 -15.62 10.32
C LYS A 210 -2.48 -16.51 11.37
N GLU A 211 -1.42 -16.07 12.02
CA GLU A 211 -0.59 -16.87 12.94
C GLU A 211 -0.35 -16.17 14.29
N PRO A 212 -1.33 -15.45 14.87
CA PRO A 212 -1.10 -14.63 16.09
C PRO A 212 -0.62 -15.43 17.29
N GLY A 213 -0.95 -16.73 17.37
CA GLY A 213 -0.51 -17.65 18.42
C GLY A 213 0.87 -18.29 18.19
N ASN A 214 1.49 -18.08 17.05
CA ASN A 214 2.76 -18.69 16.70
C ASN A 214 3.94 -17.91 17.26
N GLN A 215 4.50 -18.38 18.37
CA GLN A 215 5.60 -17.72 19.06
C GLN A 215 6.85 -17.50 18.18
N GLN A 216 7.14 -18.42 17.24
CA GLN A 216 8.29 -18.26 16.35
C GLN A 216 8.10 -17.05 15.42
N TRP A 217 6.91 -16.88 14.87
CA TRP A 217 6.57 -15.73 14.06
C TRP A 217 6.56 -14.43 14.86
N MET A 218 5.99 -14.44 16.08
CA MET A 218 6.01 -13.25 16.94
C MET A 218 7.44 -12.83 17.25
N ASN A 219 8.32 -13.77 17.61
CA ASN A 219 9.73 -13.49 17.82
C ASN A 219 10.44 -13.00 16.54
N ALA A 220 10.07 -13.51 15.37
CA ALA A 220 10.63 -13.03 14.11
C ALA A 220 10.27 -11.55 13.87
N ILE A 221 8.99 -11.15 14.08
CA ILE A 221 8.55 -9.74 13.99
C ILE A 221 9.32 -8.87 14.98
N ILE A 222 9.45 -9.29 16.23
CA ILE A 222 10.19 -8.56 17.26
C ILE A 222 11.64 -8.37 16.83
N ASN A 223 12.30 -9.43 16.34
CA ASN A 223 13.70 -9.39 15.93
C ASN A 223 13.95 -8.51 14.72
N MET A 224 13.13 -8.61 13.68
CA MET A 224 13.29 -7.76 12.49
C MET A 224 13.08 -6.27 12.77
N THR A 225 12.37 -5.94 13.88
CA THR A 225 12.07 -4.57 14.30
C THR A 225 12.91 -4.06 15.46
N ASN A 226 13.91 -4.83 15.93
CA ASN A 226 14.64 -4.53 17.17
C ASN A 226 15.34 -3.16 17.19
N ASN A 227 15.94 -2.77 16.06
CA ASN A 227 16.72 -1.54 15.95
C ASN A 227 15.92 -0.36 15.37
N LEU A 228 14.60 -0.53 15.15
CA LEU A 228 13.79 0.52 14.57
C LEU A 228 13.50 1.62 15.58
N GLN A 229 13.71 2.86 15.13
CA GLN A 229 13.29 4.07 15.83
C GLN A 229 12.01 4.61 15.17
N ASN A 230 11.20 5.36 15.90
CA ASN A 230 9.97 5.96 15.36
C ASN A 230 10.28 7.18 14.45
N ASP A 231 11.07 6.99 13.37
CA ASP A 231 11.57 8.10 12.54
C ASP A 231 10.70 8.43 11.33
N SER A 232 10.06 7.43 10.73
CA SER A 232 9.14 7.58 9.62
C SER A 232 7.77 6.99 9.93
N TYR A 233 6.80 7.21 9.03
CA TYR A 233 5.49 6.58 9.16
C TYR A 233 5.58 5.05 9.02
N ALA A 234 6.35 4.54 8.07
CA ALA A 234 6.57 3.11 7.92
C ALA A 234 7.19 2.48 9.18
N HIS A 235 8.17 3.17 9.83
CA HIS A 235 8.70 2.73 11.12
C HIS A 235 7.63 2.67 12.20
N ALA A 236 6.74 3.67 12.27
CA ALA A 236 5.65 3.68 13.24
C ALA A 236 4.67 2.51 13.03
N VAL A 237 4.36 2.16 11.77
CA VAL A 237 3.52 1.01 11.44
C VAL A 237 4.19 -0.29 11.89
N LEU A 238 5.48 -0.48 11.63
CA LEU A 238 6.23 -1.64 12.11
C LEU A 238 6.30 -1.71 13.65
N LEU A 239 6.42 -0.58 14.33
CA LEU A 239 6.38 -0.54 15.81
C LEU A 239 4.99 -0.86 16.35
N LEU A 240 3.90 -0.56 15.61
CA LEU A 240 2.55 -1.01 15.95
C LEU A 240 2.49 -2.54 15.88
N SER A 241 2.95 -3.13 14.78
CA SER A 241 3.03 -4.59 14.61
C SER A 241 3.92 -5.26 15.67
N LYS A 242 5.04 -4.62 16.04
CA LYS A 242 5.91 -5.08 17.14
C LYS A 242 5.19 -5.12 18.48
N ALA A 243 4.38 -4.10 18.77
CA ALA A 243 3.62 -4.05 20.01
C ALA A 243 2.58 -5.19 20.07
N GLU A 244 1.90 -5.44 18.97
CA GLU A 244 0.97 -6.57 18.87
C GLU A 244 1.69 -7.91 19.05
N ALA A 245 2.85 -8.10 18.43
CA ALA A 245 3.66 -9.31 18.60
C ALA A 245 4.10 -9.49 20.07
N PHE A 246 4.49 -8.42 20.77
CA PHE A 246 4.80 -8.49 22.20
C PHE A 246 3.59 -8.90 23.04
N ASP A 247 2.40 -8.36 22.76
CA ASP A 247 1.20 -8.74 23.50
C ASP A 247 0.81 -10.18 23.25
N ASN A 248 0.94 -10.68 22.01
CA ASN A 248 0.65 -12.05 21.64
C ASN A 248 1.55 -13.09 22.36
N ILE A 249 2.77 -12.71 22.76
CA ILE A 249 3.65 -13.56 23.59
C ILE A 249 3.56 -13.23 25.08
N GLY A 250 2.57 -12.44 25.51
CA GLY A 250 2.30 -12.12 26.92
C GLY A 250 3.14 -10.99 27.50
N MET A 251 3.94 -10.28 26.70
CA MET A 251 4.77 -9.14 27.11
C MET A 251 4.00 -7.81 27.04
N THR A 252 2.80 -7.77 27.62
CA THR A 252 1.84 -6.66 27.49
C THR A 252 2.41 -5.31 27.95
N GLU A 253 3.25 -5.26 28.99
CA GLU A 253 3.86 -3.99 29.43
C GLU A 253 4.87 -3.44 28.42
N VAL A 254 5.61 -4.31 27.74
CA VAL A 254 6.53 -3.93 26.65
C VAL A 254 5.74 -3.42 25.45
N ALA A 255 4.63 -4.07 25.12
CA ALA A 255 3.70 -3.61 24.09
C ALA A 255 3.18 -2.19 24.37
N ILE A 256 2.75 -1.90 25.60
CA ILE A 256 2.30 -0.57 26.03
C ILE A 256 3.42 0.47 25.87
N THR A 257 4.64 0.14 26.27
CA THR A 257 5.81 1.02 26.13
C THR A 257 6.09 1.32 24.67
N THR A 258 6.02 0.30 23.81
CA THR A 258 6.20 0.43 22.35
C THR A 258 5.13 1.35 21.75
N LEU A 259 3.85 1.16 22.08
CA LEU A 259 2.76 2.04 21.61
C LEU A 259 2.90 3.47 22.16
N THR A 260 3.43 3.64 23.36
CA THR A 260 3.72 4.97 23.90
C THR A 260 4.79 5.69 23.08
N SER A 261 5.81 4.97 22.63
CA SER A 261 6.81 5.49 21.70
C SER A 261 6.18 5.85 20.33
N VAL A 262 5.31 5.01 19.78
CA VAL A 262 4.57 5.30 18.55
C VAL A 262 3.80 6.61 18.68
N LEU A 263 3.03 6.78 19.76
CA LEU A 263 2.17 7.94 20.01
C LEU A 263 2.93 9.22 20.41
N SER A 264 4.24 9.12 20.70
CA SER A 264 5.07 10.30 21.02
C SER A 264 5.30 11.21 19.82
N LYS A 265 5.23 10.69 18.60
CA LYS A 265 5.37 11.45 17.35
C LYS A 265 4.04 11.41 16.57
N LYS A 266 3.30 12.53 16.60
CA LYS A 266 2.01 12.66 15.90
C LYS A 266 2.12 13.34 14.53
N LYS A 267 3.20 14.11 14.34
CA LYS A 267 3.43 14.82 13.10
C LYS A 267 3.67 13.83 11.95
N ASP A 268 3.08 14.10 10.81
CA ASP A 268 3.19 13.26 9.61
C ASP A 268 2.63 11.83 9.79
N ARG A 269 1.69 11.64 10.73
CA ARG A 269 0.95 10.39 10.94
C ARG A 269 -0.53 10.57 10.58
N PRO A 270 -1.14 9.66 9.80
CA PRO A 270 -2.58 9.66 9.57
C PRO A 270 -3.37 9.55 10.87
N LEU A 271 -4.53 10.22 10.90
CA LEU A 271 -5.38 10.18 12.09
C LEU A 271 -5.84 8.77 12.44
N ASP A 272 -6.25 7.99 11.44
CA ASP A 272 -6.73 6.62 11.63
C ASP A 272 -5.66 5.72 12.26
N PHE A 273 -4.39 5.86 11.83
CA PHE A 273 -3.27 5.17 12.44
C PHE A 273 -3.07 5.57 13.92
N LEU A 274 -3.18 6.87 14.22
CA LEU A 274 -3.04 7.33 15.61
C LEU A 274 -4.19 6.85 16.50
N LEU A 275 -5.41 6.79 15.95
CA LEU A 275 -6.57 6.24 16.65
C LEU A 275 -6.38 4.75 16.93
N GLU A 276 -5.86 3.97 15.97
CA GLU A 276 -5.58 2.55 16.19
C GLU A 276 -4.54 2.35 17.28
N ALA A 277 -3.39 3.03 17.20
CA ALA A 277 -2.34 2.91 18.20
C ALA A 277 -2.84 3.30 19.61
N GLN A 278 -3.71 4.33 19.68
CA GLN A 278 -4.28 4.78 20.96
C GLN A 278 -5.35 3.82 21.49
N TYR A 279 -6.19 3.28 20.60
CA TYR A 279 -7.17 2.25 20.94
C TYR A 279 -6.49 0.99 21.47
N GLN A 280 -5.49 0.46 20.75
CA GLN A 280 -4.74 -0.72 21.19
C GLN A 280 -4.11 -0.50 22.55
N ARG A 281 -3.45 0.65 22.78
CA ARG A 281 -2.84 0.96 24.09
C ARG A 281 -3.89 1.02 25.20
N GLY A 282 -5.06 1.58 24.93
CA GLY A 282 -6.19 1.61 25.86
C GLY A 282 -6.66 0.20 26.24
N VAL A 283 -6.79 -0.70 25.26
CA VAL A 283 -7.13 -2.12 25.46
C VAL A 283 -6.08 -2.82 26.31
N LEU A 284 -4.79 -2.62 26.01
CA LEU A 284 -3.70 -3.22 26.79
C LEU A 284 -3.64 -2.70 28.22
N PHE A 285 -3.94 -1.42 28.48
CA PHE A 285 -4.08 -0.90 29.85
C PHE A 285 -5.23 -1.58 30.60
N LEU A 286 -6.37 -1.88 29.92
CA LEU A 286 -7.44 -2.67 30.53
C LEU A 286 -6.96 -4.08 30.91
N LYS A 287 -6.27 -4.74 29.98
CA LYS A 287 -5.75 -6.10 30.18
C LYS A 287 -4.88 -6.23 31.42
N ILE A 288 -4.09 -5.18 31.78
CA ILE A 288 -3.24 -5.16 32.99
C ILE A 288 -3.88 -4.43 34.15
N GLY A 289 -5.17 -4.11 34.11
CA GLY A 289 -5.93 -3.49 35.20
C GLY A 289 -5.67 -1.99 35.45
N LYS A 290 -4.95 -1.30 34.55
CA LYS A 290 -4.68 0.16 34.64
C LYS A 290 -5.86 0.98 34.12
N LYS A 291 -7.01 0.92 34.83
CA LYS A 291 -8.28 1.50 34.40
C LYS A 291 -8.23 3.00 34.07
N THR A 292 -7.50 3.80 34.86
CA THR A 292 -7.40 5.25 34.64
C THR A 292 -6.72 5.59 33.31
N GLN A 293 -5.63 4.88 32.96
CA GLN A 293 -4.91 5.06 31.71
C GLN A 293 -5.74 4.57 30.53
N ALA A 294 -6.39 3.42 30.68
CA ALA A 294 -7.31 2.88 29.69
C ALA A 294 -8.43 3.87 29.36
N LYS A 295 -9.10 4.40 30.40
CA LYS A 295 -10.17 5.39 30.25
C LYS A 295 -9.71 6.65 29.53
N LYS A 296 -8.50 7.12 29.82
CA LYS A 296 -7.91 8.28 29.13
C LYS A 296 -7.74 8.04 27.64
N ASP A 297 -7.15 6.90 27.25
CA ASP A 297 -6.91 6.58 25.84
C ASP A 297 -8.20 6.30 25.08
N LEU A 298 -9.11 5.49 25.65
CA LEU A 298 -10.37 5.14 25.03
C LEU A 298 -11.32 6.35 24.90
N ASN A 299 -11.35 7.27 25.87
CA ASN A 299 -12.10 8.52 25.74
C ASN A 299 -11.56 9.41 24.63
N ALA A 300 -10.24 9.46 24.43
CA ALA A 300 -9.66 10.24 23.35
C ALA A 300 -10.01 9.66 21.97
N VAL A 301 -10.07 8.34 21.82
CA VAL A 301 -10.57 7.67 20.61
C VAL A 301 -12.05 7.96 20.41
N PHE A 302 -12.87 7.78 21.45
CA PHE A 302 -14.31 8.04 21.42
C PHE A 302 -14.66 9.47 21.03
N ALA A 303 -13.93 10.45 21.54
CA ALA A 303 -14.15 11.86 21.23
C ALA A 303 -13.96 12.20 19.74
N ILE A 304 -13.12 11.43 19.03
CA ILE A 304 -12.87 11.62 17.59
C ILE A 304 -13.82 10.76 16.75
N ASN A 305 -13.98 9.50 17.14
CA ASN A 305 -14.84 8.54 16.44
C ASN A 305 -15.59 7.64 17.44
N PRO A 306 -16.82 8.00 17.84
CA PRO A 306 -17.61 7.21 18.77
C PRO A 306 -17.95 5.79 18.31
N GLY A 307 -17.88 5.54 17.00
CA GLY A 307 -18.13 4.22 16.38
C GLY A 307 -16.86 3.39 16.19
N TYR A 308 -15.71 3.86 16.67
CA TYR A 308 -14.44 3.14 16.47
C TYR A 308 -14.43 1.82 17.24
N ALA A 309 -14.30 0.71 16.50
CA ALA A 309 -14.30 -0.64 17.07
C ALA A 309 -15.38 -0.83 18.17
N ASN A 310 -15.04 -1.34 19.32
CA ASN A 310 -15.95 -1.50 20.47
C ASN A 310 -15.67 -0.49 21.60
N VAL A 311 -15.14 0.69 21.29
CA VAL A 311 -14.72 1.70 22.30
C VAL A 311 -15.84 2.06 23.28
N ASN A 312 -17.10 2.18 22.81
CA ASN A 312 -18.27 2.41 23.64
C ASN A 312 -18.49 1.32 24.69
N GLN A 313 -18.40 0.06 24.25
CA GLN A 313 -18.58 -1.09 25.13
C GLN A 313 -17.46 -1.14 26.20
N LEU A 314 -16.21 -0.89 25.80
CA LEU A 314 -15.07 -0.88 26.72
C LEU A 314 -15.17 0.24 27.76
N LEU A 315 -15.63 1.44 27.36
CA LEU A 315 -15.85 2.55 28.29
C LEU A 315 -16.97 2.26 29.29
N GLY A 316 -18.02 1.52 28.87
CA GLY A 316 -19.12 1.10 29.77
C GLY A 316 -18.69 0.08 30.83
N GLN A 317 -17.55 -0.59 30.67
CA GLN A 317 -16.97 -1.56 31.63
C GLN A 317 -16.02 -0.92 32.64
N LEU A 318 -15.67 0.36 32.49
CA LEU A 318 -14.68 1.10 33.30
C LEU A 318 -15.33 1.93 34.40
#